data_6cc39f8fd546192dee60c77b2fc00384
#
_entry.id   6cc39f8fd546192dee60c77b2fc00384
#
_cell.length_a   1.000
_cell.length_b   1.000
_cell.length_c   1.000
_cell.angle_alpha   90.00
_cell.angle_beta   90.00
_cell.angle_gamma   90.00
#
_symmetry.space_group_name_H-M   'P 1'
#
loop_
_entity.id
_entity.type
_entity.pdbx_description
1 polymer ?
#
loop_
_entity_poly.entity_id
_entity_poly.type
_entity_poly.pdbx_seq_one_letter_code
_entity_poly.pdbx_strand_id
1 'polypeptide(L)'
;VTTADYWAAGIPTGTDTSAYQLFSIPFNTNKGLNAITEVLGPPDEFKYRLYGWNNGWDEFTELNPINISLGDAYFFIWDKDKYPDLLQLNFDFGKGESTPTSPPFEIPAAVGEWKFFGNPYNFPVNLVNVRTQADIPITDEGSIFTWSTFGGWTNPGSVLEPWKGYIYKSATDPDIYVDGTGDVFGKRLAKTTTPEINNTSM
;
A
#
# COMPACT_ATOMS: atom_id res chain seq x y z
N VAL A 1 -15.55 -1.94 -6.71
CA VAL A 1 -14.58 -3.03 -6.95
C VAL A 1 -14.62 -3.92 -5.75
N THR A 2 -15.16 -5.12 -5.90
CA THR A 2 -15.10 -6.16 -4.88
C THR A 2 -13.71 -6.79 -4.93
N THR A 3 -13.10 -6.97 -3.79
CA THR A 3 -11.69 -7.31 -3.66
C THR A 3 -11.51 -8.62 -2.92
N ALA A 4 -12.63 -9.30 -2.71
CA ALA A 4 -12.74 -10.49 -1.91
C ALA A 4 -11.76 -11.61 -2.28
N ASP A 5 -11.48 -11.78 -3.57
CA ASP A 5 -10.71 -12.93 -4.05
C ASP A 5 -9.20 -12.84 -3.79
N TYR A 6 -8.66 -11.64 -3.55
CA TYR A 6 -7.21 -11.48 -3.35
C TYR A 6 -6.73 -12.06 -2.02
N TRP A 7 -7.49 -11.85 -0.96
CA TRP A 7 -7.16 -12.36 0.38
C TRP A 7 -7.43 -13.85 0.54
N ALA A 8 -8.38 -14.37 -0.23
CA ALA A 8 -8.72 -15.79 -0.21
C ALA A 8 -7.55 -16.70 -0.58
N ALA A 9 -6.58 -16.20 -1.34
CA ALA A 9 -5.58 -17.02 -1.99
C ALA A 9 -4.29 -17.23 -1.16
N GLY A 10 -4.17 -16.70 0.07
CA GLY A 10 -2.89 -16.91 0.70
C GLY A 10 -2.55 -16.24 2.02
N ILE A 11 -3.51 -15.93 2.88
CA ILE A 11 -3.13 -15.47 4.22
C ILE A 11 -2.71 -16.70 5.05
N PRO A 12 -1.45 -16.81 5.47
CA PRO A 12 -0.98 -17.90 6.31
C PRO A 12 -1.69 -17.90 7.65
N THR A 13 -1.86 -19.08 8.22
CA THR A 13 -2.38 -19.27 9.56
C THR A 13 -1.25 -19.48 10.54
N GLY A 14 -1.48 -19.14 11.80
CA GLY A 14 -0.55 -19.41 12.88
C GLY A 14 0.03 -18.16 13.54
N THR A 15 0.87 -18.38 14.53
CA THR A 15 1.51 -17.33 15.35
C THR A 15 2.99 -17.13 15.04
N ASP A 16 3.53 -17.86 14.06
CA ASP A 16 4.90 -17.70 13.60
C ASP A 16 5.04 -16.39 12.80
N THR A 17 6.17 -15.74 12.91
CA THR A 17 6.47 -14.51 12.15
C THR A 17 6.38 -14.70 10.63
N SER A 18 6.61 -15.91 10.14
CA SER A 18 6.43 -16.28 8.73
C SER A 18 4.97 -16.23 8.27
N ALA A 19 4.02 -16.32 9.20
CA ALA A 19 2.60 -16.27 8.90
C ALA A 19 2.04 -14.85 8.74
N TYR A 20 2.80 -13.81 9.08
CA TYR A 20 2.38 -12.43 8.83
C TYR A 20 2.33 -12.11 7.34
N GLN A 21 1.30 -11.35 6.97
CA GLN A 21 1.15 -10.74 5.64
C GLN A 21 1.28 -9.23 5.76
N LEU A 22 2.06 -8.62 4.89
CA LEU A 22 2.10 -7.18 4.72
C LEU A 22 1.21 -6.81 3.53
N PHE A 23 0.14 -6.07 3.79
CA PHE A 23 -0.87 -5.73 2.79
C PHE A 23 -1.18 -4.25 2.73
N SER A 24 -1.83 -3.82 1.67
CA SER A 24 -2.40 -2.49 1.49
C SER A 24 -3.76 -2.58 0.80
N ILE A 25 -4.50 -1.47 0.73
CA ILE A 25 -5.74 -1.39 -0.01
C ILE A 25 -5.57 -0.39 -1.16
N PRO A 26 -5.80 -0.80 -2.43
CA PRO A 26 -5.49 0.01 -3.61
C PRO A 26 -6.63 0.93 -4.06
N PHE A 27 -7.54 1.29 -3.16
CA PHE A 27 -8.64 2.21 -3.42
C PHE A 27 -9.18 2.80 -2.12
N ASN A 28 -9.88 3.91 -2.20
CA ASN A 28 -10.53 4.51 -1.06
C ASN A 28 -11.81 3.72 -0.73
N THR A 29 -11.80 2.97 0.36
CA THR A 29 -12.90 2.11 0.79
C THR A 29 -13.82 2.82 1.77
N ASN A 30 -15.11 2.50 1.71
CA ASN A 30 -16.08 2.97 2.70
C ASN A 30 -16.23 2.06 3.94
N LYS A 31 -15.62 0.87 3.91
CA LYS A 31 -15.67 -0.08 5.03
C LYS A 31 -14.41 -0.03 5.91
N GLY A 32 -13.23 0.15 5.32
CA GLY A 32 -11.98 0.19 6.06
C GLY A 32 -11.82 -1.03 6.98
N LEU A 33 -11.59 -0.77 8.25
CA LEU A 33 -11.44 -1.79 9.29
C LEU A 33 -12.68 -2.68 9.47
N ASN A 34 -13.89 -2.16 9.20
CA ASN A 34 -15.13 -2.94 9.34
C ASN A 34 -15.12 -4.18 8.43
N ALA A 35 -14.46 -4.13 7.28
CA ALA A 35 -14.34 -5.32 6.42
C ALA A 35 -13.66 -6.51 7.12
N ILE A 36 -12.74 -6.25 8.02
CA ILE A 36 -12.03 -7.27 8.81
C ILE A 36 -12.90 -7.71 9.98
N THR A 37 -13.46 -6.77 10.73
CA THR A 37 -14.26 -7.08 11.92
C THR A 37 -15.61 -7.72 11.61
N GLU A 38 -16.19 -7.49 10.43
CA GLU A 38 -17.39 -8.20 9.96
C GLU A 38 -17.13 -9.71 9.80
N VAL A 39 -15.91 -10.12 9.47
CA VAL A 39 -15.53 -11.52 9.27
C VAL A 39 -14.97 -12.15 10.54
N LEU A 40 -14.06 -11.44 11.23
CA LEU A 40 -13.30 -11.98 12.35
C LEU A 40 -13.83 -11.57 13.73
N GLY A 41 -14.82 -10.66 13.76
CA GLY A 41 -15.33 -10.09 15.00
C GLY A 41 -14.44 -8.94 15.53
N PRO A 42 -14.71 -8.49 16.76
CA PRO A 42 -13.90 -7.48 17.42
C PRO A 42 -12.44 -7.93 17.60
N PRO A 43 -11.50 -7.00 17.80
CA PRO A 43 -10.10 -7.34 18.00
C PRO A 43 -9.91 -8.30 19.17
N ASP A 44 -9.16 -9.35 18.90
CA ASP A 44 -8.85 -10.41 19.87
C ASP A 44 -7.44 -10.95 19.54
N GLU A 45 -6.46 -10.57 20.33
CA GLU A 45 -5.05 -10.92 20.13
C GLU A 45 -4.75 -12.43 20.10
N PHE A 46 -5.69 -13.25 20.63
CA PHE A 46 -5.59 -14.71 20.59
C PHE A 46 -6.21 -15.32 19.31
N LYS A 47 -6.84 -14.51 18.47
CA LYS A 47 -7.49 -14.95 17.24
C LYS A 47 -6.89 -14.36 15.99
N TYR A 48 -6.65 -13.04 16.00
CA TYR A 48 -5.98 -12.34 14.92
C TYR A 48 -5.33 -11.07 15.44
N ARG A 49 -4.32 -10.60 14.72
CA ARG A 49 -3.63 -9.36 15.01
C ARG A 49 -3.47 -8.54 13.74
N LEU A 50 -3.68 -7.25 13.87
CA LEU A 50 -3.52 -6.27 12.80
C LEU A 50 -2.69 -5.11 13.34
N TYR A 51 -1.65 -4.73 12.60
CA TYR A 51 -0.74 -3.66 12.98
C TYR A 51 -0.64 -2.62 11.87
N GLY A 52 -0.74 -1.35 12.24
CA GLY A 52 -0.28 -0.21 11.47
C GLY A 52 1.13 0.21 11.87
N TRP A 53 1.63 1.23 11.21
CA TRP A 53 2.90 1.86 11.51
C TRP A 53 2.77 3.38 11.58
N ASN A 54 3.14 3.93 12.74
CA ASN A 54 3.21 5.38 12.97
C ASN A 54 4.42 5.67 13.87
N ASN A 55 5.64 5.63 13.30
CA ASN A 55 6.92 5.68 14.02
C ASN A 55 7.08 4.63 15.13
N GLY A 56 6.31 3.56 15.04
CA GLY A 56 6.21 2.43 15.94
C GLY A 56 5.05 1.54 15.52
N TRP A 57 4.98 0.35 16.10
CA TRP A 57 3.88 -0.57 15.85
C TRP A 57 2.63 -0.12 16.61
N ASP A 58 1.56 0.15 15.86
CA ASP A 58 0.22 0.38 16.36
C ASP A 58 -0.61 -0.89 16.18
N GLU A 59 -0.86 -1.60 17.27
CA GLU A 59 -1.74 -2.76 17.24
C GLU A 59 -3.20 -2.34 17.31
N PHE A 60 -4.02 -2.92 16.45
CA PHE A 60 -5.46 -2.77 16.51
C PHE A 60 -6.01 -3.50 17.74
N THR A 61 -6.59 -2.73 18.66
CA THR A 61 -7.28 -3.20 19.85
C THR A 61 -8.59 -2.44 20.03
N GLU A 62 -9.44 -2.86 20.97
CA GLU A 62 -10.66 -2.12 21.30
C GLU A 62 -10.38 -0.67 21.77
N LEU A 63 -9.24 -0.46 22.40
CA LEU A 63 -8.82 0.86 22.92
C LEU A 63 -8.01 1.67 21.90
N ASN A 64 -7.48 1.02 20.88
CA ASN A 64 -6.67 1.64 19.83
C ASN A 64 -7.17 1.23 18.44
N PRO A 65 -8.28 1.82 17.96
CA PRO A 65 -8.75 1.57 16.60
C PRO A 65 -7.81 2.22 15.59
N ILE A 66 -7.24 1.42 14.69
CA ILE A 66 -6.45 1.94 13.56
C ILE A 66 -7.36 2.22 12.36
N ASN A 67 -7.02 3.24 11.58
CA ASN A 67 -7.68 3.47 10.29
C ASN A 67 -6.94 2.71 9.20
N ILE A 68 -7.69 2.04 8.34
CA ILE A 68 -7.15 1.49 7.11
C ILE A 68 -7.31 2.54 6.02
N SER A 69 -6.18 3.11 5.61
CA SER A 69 -6.12 4.25 4.69
C SER A 69 -5.47 3.86 3.36
N LEU A 70 -5.91 4.51 2.30
CA LEU A 70 -5.28 4.41 0.99
C LEU A 70 -3.82 4.88 1.05
N GLY A 71 -2.92 4.11 0.46
CA GLY A 71 -1.48 4.43 0.44
C GLY A 71 -0.71 3.93 1.65
N ASP A 72 -1.37 3.48 2.72
CA ASP A 72 -0.72 2.84 3.87
C ASP A 72 -0.65 1.32 3.73
N ALA A 73 0.23 0.68 4.50
CA ALA A 73 0.34 -0.77 4.57
C ALA A 73 0.27 -1.26 6.02
N TYR A 74 -0.18 -2.50 6.18
CA TYR A 74 -0.52 -3.10 7.45
C TYR A 74 0.00 -4.53 7.53
N PHE A 75 0.46 -4.96 8.70
CA PHE A 75 0.69 -6.36 9.00
C PHE A 75 -0.55 -7.03 9.54
N PHE A 76 -0.81 -8.24 9.06
CA PHE A 76 -1.94 -9.05 9.47
C PHE A 76 -1.54 -10.52 9.68
N ILE A 77 -2.08 -11.13 10.71
CA ILE A 77 -1.98 -12.57 10.99
C ILE A 77 -3.27 -13.05 11.64
N TRP A 78 -3.66 -14.30 11.40
CA TRP A 78 -4.82 -14.92 12.04
C TRP A 78 -4.56 -16.38 12.37
N ASP A 79 -5.25 -16.86 13.41
CA ASP A 79 -5.23 -18.26 13.82
C ASP A 79 -6.47 -18.97 13.27
N LYS A 80 -6.28 -19.84 12.28
CA LYS A 80 -7.36 -20.59 11.63
C LYS A 80 -8.11 -21.49 12.61
N ASP A 81 -7.43 -22.04 13.62
CA ASP A 81 -8.05 -22.97 14.57
C ASP A 81 -9.09 -22.28 15.46
N LYS A 82 -9.03 -20.94 15.55
CA LYS A 82 -10.04 -20.13 16.25
C LYS A 82 -11.26 -19.81 15.39
N TYR A 83 -11.22 -20.14 14.10
CA TYR A 83 -12.28 -19.90 13.13
C TYR A 83 -12.58 -21.19 12.33
N PRO A 84 -13.07 -22.27 12.98
CA PRO A 84 -13.21 -23.58 12.36
C PRO A 84 -14.16 -23.58 11.15
N ASP A 85 -15.10 -22.65 11.11
CA ASP A 85 -16.06 -22.51 10.00
C ASP A 85 -15.49 -21.73 8.80
N LEU A 86 -14.33 -21.09 8.95
CA LEU A 86 -13.69 -20.34 7.87
C LEU A 86 -12.65 -21.21 7.17
N LEU A 87 -12.95 -21.65 5.96
CA LEU A 87 -12.00 -22.38 5.12
C LEU A 87 -10.88 -21.46 4.61
N GLN A 88 -11.21 -20.20 4.39
CA GLN A 88 -10.32 -19.13 3.92
C GLN A 88 -10.84 -17.77 4.38
N LEU A 89 -9.96 -16.78 4.47
CA LEU A 89 -10.38 -15.41 4.71
C LEU A 89 -10.80 -14.73 3.41
N ASN A 90 -11.92 -14.06 3.49
CA ASN A 90 -12.49 -13.30 2.39
C ASN A 90 -13.06 -11.98 2.93
N PHE A 91 -12.33 -10.90 2.75
CA PHE A 91 -12.74 -9.58 3.23
C PHE A 91 -13.42 -8.79 2.11
N ASP A 92 -14.65 -8.36 2.35
CA ASP A 92 -15.37 -7.45 1.45
C ASP A 92 -15.13 -6.00 1.91
N PHE A 93 -14.18 -5.32 1.29
CA PHE A 93 -13.93 -3.90 1.55
C PHE A 93 -14.99 -2.97 0.93
N GLY A 94 -16.05 -3.52 0.39
CA GLY A 94 -17.19 -2.76 -0.12
C GLY A 94 -16.88 -2.05 -1.45
N LYS A 95 -17.66 -1.02 -1.71
CA LYS A 95 -17.45 -0.15 -2.88
C LYS A 95 -16.41 0.90 -2.51
N GLY A 96 -15.45 1.09 -3.41
CA GLY A 96 -14.44 2.10 -3.26
C GLY A 96 -14.34 2.99 -4.50
N GLU A 97 -13.72 4.13 -4.33
CA GLU A 97 -13.36 5.03 -5.41
C GLU A 97 -11.93 4.75 -5.86
N SER A 98 -11.76 4.56 -7.16
CA SER A 98 -10.44 4.40 -7.74
C SER A 98 -9.65 5.71 -7.65
N THR A 99 -8.38 5.59 -7.31
CA THR A 99 -7.46 6.73 -7.29
C THR A 99 -7.28 7.29 -8.70
N PRO A 100 -7.43 8.61 -8.91
CA PRO A 100 -7.05 9.23 -10.18
C PRO A 100 -5.56 9.01 -10.46
N THR A 101 -5.22 8.72 -11.72
CA THR A 101 -3.82 8.50 -12.11
C THR A 101 -3.03 9.80 -12.27
N SER A 102 -3.70 10.96 -12.26
CA SER A 102 -3.09 12.28 -12.37
C SER A 102 -3.85 13.29 -11.49
N PRO A 103 -3.15 14.09 -10.67
CA PRO A 103 -1.69 14.07 -10.44
C PRO A 103 -1.21 12.75 -9.81
N PRO A 104 0.12 12.51 -9.71
CA PRO A 104 0.65 11.39 -8.94
C PRO A 104 0.11 11.35 -7.52
N PHE A 105 -0.12 10.16 -6.99
CA PHE A 105 -0.60 10.00 -5.63
C PHE A 105 0.57 10.22 -4.65
N GLU A 106 0.38 11.15 -3.71
CA GLU A 106 1.36 11.47 -2.68
C GLU A 106 1.16 10.61 -1.44
N ILE A 107 2.24 10.02 -0.95
CA ILE A 107 2.30 9.26 0.31
C ILE A 107 3.29 9.99 1.22
N PRO A 108 2.80 10.66 2.28
CA PRO A 108 3.66 11.39 3.20
C PRO A 108 4.67 10.46 3.88
N ALA A 109 5.93 10.85 3.87
CA ALA A 109 7.03 10.16 4.52
C ALA A 109 8.00 11.18 5.14
N ALA A 110 8.90 10.72 6.01
CA ALA A 110 9.91 11.55 6.64
C ALA A 110 11.31 11.03 6.35
N VAL A 111 12.25 11.93 6.18
CA VAL A 111 13.66 11.59 5.95
C VAL A 111 14.22 10.78 7.12
N GLY A 112 14.86 9.67 6.81
CA GLY A 112 15.52 8.80 7.79
C GLY A 112 14.57 7.89 8.58
N GLU A 113 13.26 7.98 8.35
CA GLU A 113 12.25 7.14 9.00
C GLU A 113 11.72 6.06 8.06
N TRP A 114 11.25 4.96 8.62
CA TRP A 114 10.56 3.94 7.85
C TRP A 114 9.11 4.35 7.61
N LYS A 115 8.67 4.28 6.35
CA LYS A 115 7.28 4.42 5.94
C LYS A 115 6.75 3.09 5.43
N PHE A 116 5.65 2.64 6.00
CA PHE A 116 4.87 1.52 5.49
C PHE A 116 3.86 2.05 4.49
N PHE A 117 3.87 1.53 3.29
CA PHE A 117 3.03 2.06 2.22
C PHE A 117 2.55 0.96 1.26
N GLY A 118 1.55 1.28 0.45
CA GLY A 118 0.99 0.40 -0.55
C GLY A 118 0.78 1.07 -1.89
N ASN A 119 0.54 0.25 -2.91
CA ASN A 119 0.13 0.75 -4.21
C ASN A 119 -1.28 1.37 -4.10
N PRO A 120 -1.47 2.67 -4.40
CA PRO A 120 -2.79 3.31 -4.32
C PRO A 120 -3.71 2.96 -5.50
N TYR A 121 -3.24 2.16 -6.46
CA TYR A 121 -3.98 1.77 -7.65
C TYR A 121 -4.28 0.27 -7.66
N ASN A 122 -5.35 -0.12 -8.33
CA ASN A 122 -5.77 -1.51 -8.50
C ASN A 122 -5.07 -2.24 -9.67
N PHE A 123 -3.96 -1.71 -10.14
CA PHE A 123 -3.09 -2.27 -11.16
C PHE A 123 -1.61 -2.10 -10.76
N PRO A 124 -0.70 -2.95 -11.27
CA PRO A 124 0.72 -2.83 -10.96
C PRO A 124 1.31 -1.52 -11.46
N VAL A 125 2.14 -0.88 -10.64
CA VAL A 125 2.90 0.33 -10.99
C VAL A 125 4.38 0.00 -11.04
N ASN A 126 5.04 0.35 -12.15
CA ASN A 126 6.49 0.13 -12.26
C ASN A 126 7.23 1.02 -11.25
N LEU A 127 8.21 0.46 -10.52
CA LEU A 127 8.97 1.18 -9.49
C LEU A 127 9.71 2.42 -10.03
N VAL A 128 10.04 2.48 -11.33
CA VAL A 128 10.62 3.69 -11.93
C VAL A 128 9.65 4.89 -11.93
N ASN A 129 8.35 4.63 -11.77
CA ASN A 129 7.29 5.62 -11.67
C ASN A 129 6.92 5.95 -10.21
N VAL A 130 7.69 5.43 -9.26
CA VAL A 130 7.56 5.74 -7.84
C VAL A 130 8.76 6.57 -7.44
N ARG A 131 8.52 7.83 -7.07
CA ARG A 131 9.59 8.83 -6.93
C ARG A 131 9.45 9.63 -5.65
N THR A 132 10.55 10.24 -5.26
CA THR A 132 10.58 11.23 -4.18
C THR A 132 10.11 12.60 -4.68
N GLN A 133 9.99 13.56 -3.78
CA GLN A 133 9.66 14.95 -4.10
C GLN A 133 10.67 15.58 -5.06
N ALA A 134 11.93 15.22 -4.98
CA ALA A 134 13.00 15.68 -5.90
C ALA A 134 13.01 14.96 -7.26
N ASP A 135 11.99 14.17 -7.58
CA ASP A 135 11.87 13.40 -8.82
C ASP A 135 12.96 12.31 -8.99
N ILE A 136 13.45 11.77 -7.88
CA ILE A 136 14.41 10.65 -7.86
C ILE A 136 13.64 9.35 -7.69
N PRO A 137 13.90 8.29 -8.49
CA PRO A 137 13.31 6.98 -8.25
C PRO A 137 13.62 6.50 -6.83
N ILE A 138 12.61 5.98 -6.10
CA ILE A 138 12.81 5.53 -4.72
C ILE A 138 13.84 4.40 -4.59
N THR A 139 14.07 3.65 -5.67
CA THR A 139 15.10 2.61 -5.76
C THR A 139 16.53 3.17 -5.74
N ASP A 140 16.71 4.42 -6.15
CA ASP A 140 18.01 5.08 -6.26
C ASP A 140 18.31 5.93 -5.03
N GLU A 141 17.24 6.42 -4.36
CA GLU A 141 17.36 7.35 -3.24
C GLU A 141 17.37 6.63 -1.89
N GLY A 142 16.64 5.53 -1.74
CA GLY A 142 16.48 4.88 -0.44
C GLY A 142 16.41 3.36 -0.51
N SER A 143 16.00 2.78 0.60
CA SER A 143 15.84 1.32 0.73
C SER A 143 14.37 0.95 0.69
N ILE A 144 13.98 0.08 -0.24
CA ILE A 144 12.62 -0.43 -0.36
C ILE A 144 12.60 -1.96 -0.21
N PHE A 145 11.64 -2.46 0.58
CA PHE A 145 11.44 -3.89 0.81
C PHE A 145 9.94 -4.22 0.86
N THR A 146 9.65 -5.50 0.70
CA THR A 146 8.34 -6.09 0.99
C THR A 146 8.51 -7.30 1.90
N TRP A 147 7.42 -7.76 2.51
CA TRP A 147 7.45 -8.94 3.36
C TRP A 147 7.24 -10.22 2.53
N SER A 148 8.10 -11.19 2.76
CA SER A 148 8.00 -12.51 2.15
C SER A 148 7.09 -13.42 2.96
N THR A 149 6.33 -14.29 2.28
CA THR A 149 5.52 -15.35 2.93
C THR A 149 6.35 -16.39 3.68
N PHE A 150 7.67 -16.38 3.50
CA PHE A 150 8.61 -17.22 4.26
C PHE A 150 9.18 -16.52 5.50
N GLY A 151 8.64 -15.33 5.84
CA GLY A 151 9.03 -14.56 7.01
C GLY A 151 10.37 -13.85 6.86
N GLY A 152 10.34 -12.66 6.28
CA GLY A 152 11.52 -11.82 6.14
C GLY A 152 11.36 -10.73 5.08
N TRP A 153 12.18 -9.71 5.21
CA TRP A 153 12.25 -8.63 4.24
C TRP A 153 12.94 -9.08 2.96
N THR A 154 12.35 -8.77 1.84
CA THR A 154 12.87 -9.12 0.51
C THR A 154 12.71 -7.95 -0.46
N ASN A 155 13.48 -7.97 -1.54
CA ASN A 155 13.36 -7.00 -2.61
C ASN A 155 11.97 -7.10 -3.27
N PRO A 156 11.27 -5.98 -3.50
CA PRO A 156 9.93 -5.96 -4.09
C PRO A 156 9.88 -6.37 -5.57
N GLY A 157 11.02 -6.49 -6.24
CA GLY A 157 11.09 -6.65 -7.69
C GLY A 157 11.05 -5.32 -8.43
N SER A 158 10.40 -5.27 -9.59
CA SER A 158 10.36 -4.07 -10.44
C SER A 158 9.03 -3.32 -10.41
N VAL A 159 8.03 -3.82 -9.69
CA VAL A 159 6.68 -3.25 -9.65
C VAL A 159 6.12 -3.21 -8.24
N LEU A 160 5.29 -2.20 -7.97
CA LEU A 160 4.35 -2.21 -6.85
C LEU A 160 3.09 -2.96 -7.27
N GLU A 161 2.87 -4.13 -6.68
CA GLU A 161 1.64 -4.88 -6.88
C GLU A 161 0.49 -4.27 -6.05
N PRO A 162 -0.74 -4.27 -6.56
CA PRO A 162 -1.91 -3.92 -5.76
C PRO A 162 -2.07 -4.91 -4.59
N TRP A 163 -2.63 -4.46 -3.49
CA TRP A 163 -2.88 -5.24 -2.26
C TRP A 163 -1.64 -5.63 -1.46
N LYS A 164 -0.47 -5.46 -1.99
CA LYS A 164 0.79 -5.78 -1.35
C LYS A 164 1.33 -4.56 -0.62
N GLY A 165 1.85 -4.78 0.58
CA GLY A 165 2.51 -3.74 1.35
C GLY A 165 4.02 -3.72 1.11
N TYR A 166 4.57 -2.55 1.33
CA TYR A 166 6.00 -2.24 1.19
C TYR A 166 6.47 -1.39 2.36
N ILE A 167 7.77 -1.39 2.61
CA ILE A 167 8.41 -0.39 3.45
C ILE A 167 9.47 0.35 2.65
N TYR A 168 9.63 1.61 2.96
CA TYR A 168 10.62 2.50 2.38
C TYR A 168 11.29 3.34 3.46
N LYS A 169 12.57 3.57 3.32
CA LYS A 169 13.32 4.51 4.13
C LYS A 169 14.07 5.46 3.22
N SER A 170 13.64 6.71 3.20
CA SER A 170 14.30 7.77 2.47
C SER A 170 15.65 8.11 3.10
N ALA A 171 16.63 8.39 2.27
CA ALA A 171 17.92 8.89 2.71
C ALA A 171 17.95 10.41 2.84
N THR A 172 17.40 11.14 1.88
CA THR A 172 17.55 12.59 1.77
C THR A 172 16.27 13.36 1.45
N ASP A 173 15.26 12.71 0.89
CA ASP A 173 14.06 13.37 0.36
C ASP A 173 12.77 12.77 0.93
N PRO A 174 11.92 13.58 1.57
CA PRO A 174 10.64 13.10 2.10
C PRO A 174 9.64 12.83 0.97
N ASP A 175 8.53 12.23 1.34
CA ASP A 175 7.36 11.94 0.53
C ASP A 175 7.62 11.01 -0.68
N ILE A 176 6.63 10.19 -0.96
CA ILE A 176 6.65 9.25 -2.08
C ILE A 176 5.52 9.65 -3.03
N TYR A 177 5.82 9.75 -4.30
CA TYR A 177 4.87 10.02 -5.38
C TYR A 177 4.73 8.81 -6.27
N VAL A 178 3.52 8.25 -6.35
CA VAL A 178 3.21 7.10 -7.19
C VAL A 178 2.48 7.58 -8.45
N ASP A 179 3.11 7.46 -9.62
CA ASP A 179 2.50 7.83 -10.89
C ASP A 179 1.81 6.64 -11.56
N GLY A 180 0.49 6.68 -11.58
CA GLY A 180 -0.35 5.65 -12.20
C GLY A 180 -0.53 5.79 -13.71
N THR A 181 0.06 6.81 -14.37
CA THR A 181 -0.17 7.03 -15.81
C THR A 181 0.64 6.10 -16.70
N GLY A 182 1.66 5.44 -16.15
CA GLY A 182 2.59 4.60 -16.94
C GLY A 182 3.58 5.39 -17.80
N ASP A 183 3.45 6.72 -17.85
CA ASP A 183 4.43 7.57 -18.51
C ASP A 183 5.66 7.74 -17.63
N VAL A 184 6.84 7.50 -18.19
CA VAL A 184 8.10 7.83 -17.50
C VAL A 184 8.12 9.35 -17.28
N PHE A 185 8.32 9.78 -16.04
CA PHE A 185 8.24 11.18 -15.60
C PHE A 185 8.93 12.20 -16.56
N GLY A 186 10.05 11.82 -17.17
CA GLY A 186 10.78 12.66 -18.13
C GLY A 186 10.05 13.02 -19.42
N LYS A 187 8.92 12.34 -19.76
CA LYS A 187 8.13 12.68 -20.96
C LYS A 187 7.07 13.75 -20.71
N ARG A 188 6.67 14.00 -19.47
CA ARG A 188 5.66 15.03 -19.16
C ARG A 188 6.17 16.44 -19.27
N LEU A 189 7.43 16.70 -18.90
CA LEU A 189 8.04 18.03 -19.01
C LEU A 189 8.22 18.49 -20.46
N ALA A 190 8.29 17.57 -21.43
CA ALA A 190 8.41 17.89 -22.84
C ALA A 190 7.08 18.30 -23.53
N LYS A 191 5.92 18.06 -22.88
CA LYS A 191 4.60 18.30 -23.49
C LYS A 191 3.98 19.66 -23.14
N THR A 192 4.61 20.45 -22.26
CA THR A 192 4.10 21.76 -21.80
C THR A 192 4.71 22.97 -22.51
N THR A 193 5.54 22.79 -23.50
CA THR A 193 5.88 23.89 -24.41
C THR A 193 4.83 23.97 -25.52
N THR A 194 3.74 24.68 -25.23
CA THR A 194 2.84 25.21 -26.25
C THR A 194 3.66 26.09 -27.19
N PRO A 195 3.71 25.84 -28.50
CA PRO A 195 4.35 26.79 -29.40
C PRO A 195 3.55 28.09 -29.37
N GLU A 196 4.22 29.18 -29.00
CA GLU A 196 3.68 30.53 -29.22
C GLU A 196 3.38 30.69 -30.69
N ILE A 197 2.11 30.81 -31.02
CA ILE A 197 1.69 31.23 -32.37
C ILE A 197 1.99 32.72 -32.43
N ASN A 198 3.14 33.08 -33.02
CA ASN A 198 3.42 34.44 -33.43
C ASN A 198 2.44 34.81 -34.59
N ASN A 199 1.34 35.44 -34.22
CA ASN A 199 0.52 36.19 -35.17
C ASN A 199 1.19 37.54 -35.43
N THR A 200 2.09 37.56 -36.39
CA THR A 200 2.51 38.79 -37.02
C THR A 200 1.51 39.04 -38.19
N SER A 201 0.50 39.82 -37.90
CA SER A 201 -0.36 40.42 -38.98
C SER A 201 0.30 41.65 -39.52
N MET A 202 0.50 41.67 -40.84
CA MET A 202 0.70 42.90 -41.60
C MET A 202 -0.60 43.68 -41.72
#